data_06dc383a42c280782b14ecfaa16fb7d1
#
_entry.id   06dc383a42c280782b14ecfaa16fb7d1
#
_cell.length_a   1.000
_cell.length_b   1.000
_cell.length_c   1.000
_cell.angle_alpha   90.00
_cell.angle_beta   90.00
_cell.angle_gamma   90.00
#
_symmetry.space_group_name_H-M   'P 1'
#
loop_
_entity.id
_entity.type
_entity.pdbx_description
1 polymer ?
#
loop_
_entity_poly.entity_id
_entity_poly.type
_entity_poly.pdbx_seq_one_letter_code
_entity_poly.pdbx_strand_id
1 'polypeptide(L)'
;SLDAVVAAVQALEENPLFNAGRGAVLAANGICELDASLMDGRDLRAGAVTGLRHVRSPIGLARLVMENSPHVMLSGEGAEEFALEQGLEPVANRYIVTERRQRELPAALDANAGGFRESLMGTVGAVALDDAGNLAAATSTGGMTAKRWGRVGDSPVIGAGTYAANDCCAVSATGHGEYFIRATVAHEIASLVRY
;
A
#
# COMPACT_ATOMS: atom_id res chain seq x y z
N SER A 1 2.43 -18.67 -2.71
CA SER A 1 1.60 -17.47 -2.99
C SER A 1 2.20 -16.21 -2.37
N LEU A 2 2.53 -16.21 -1.08
CA LEU A 2 3.01 -15.02 -0.37
C LEU A 2 4.28 -14.41 -1.01
N ASP A 3 5.31 -15.21 -1.30
CA ASP A 3 6.55 -14.73 -1.94
C ASP A 3 6.28 -14.13 -3.33
N ALA A 4 5.33 -14.70 -4.05
CA ALA A 4 4.96 -14.24 -5.39
C ALA A 4 4.33 -12.84 -5.36
N VAL A 5 3.37 -12.58 -4.45
CA VAL A 5 2.75 -11.25 -4.35
C VAL A 5 3.73 -10.19 -3.85
N VAL A 6 4.62 -10.55 -2.91
CA VAL A 6 5.67 -9.64 -2.43
C VAL A 6 6.63 -9.29 -3.56
N ALA A 7 7.17 -10.27 -4.27
CA ALA A 7 8.09 -10.03 -5.38
C ALA A 7 7.45 -9.19 -6.51
N ALA A 8 6.19 -9.47 -6.85
CA ALA A 8 5.45 -8.70 -7.85
C ALA A 8 5.26 -7.24 -7.43
N VAL A 9 4.81 -7.00 -6.19
CA VAL A 9 4.59 -5.63 -5.70
C VAL A 9 5.92 -4.89 -5.54
N GLN A 10 7.00 -5.53 -5.08
CA GLN A 10 8.34 -4.93 -5.02
C GLN A 10 8.83 -4.47 -6.40
N ALA A 11 8.63 -5.29 -7.43
CA ALA A 11 8.98 -4.91 -8.80
C ALA A 11 8.18 -3.68 -9.29
N LEU A 12 6.92 -3.57 -8.88
CA LEU A 12 6.07 -2.43 -9.19
C LEU A 12 6.45 -1.18 -8.37
N GLU A 13 6.84 -1.33 -7.10
CA GLU A 13 7.36 -0.25 -6.24
C GLU A 13 8.65 0.37 -6.77
N GLU A 14 9.51 -0.40 -7.44
CA GLU A 14 10.73 0.10 -8.08
C GLU A 14 10.47 0.81 -9.42
N ASN A 15 9.32 0.61 -10.03
CA ASN A 15 8.99 1.18 -11.33
C ASN A 15 8.37 2.58 -11.19
N PRO A 16 9.06 3.66 -11.64
CA PRO A 16 8.64 5.05 -11.42
C PRO A 16 7.34 5.44 -12.17
N LEU A 17 6.79 4.56 -12.98
CA LEU A 17 5.53 4.81 -13.68
C LEU A 17 4.30 4.69 -12.76
N PHE A 18 4.40 3.89 -11.70
CA PHE A 18 3.29 3.63 -10.77
C PHE A 18 3.26 4.58 -9.58
N ASN A 19 2.12 4.61 -8.90
CA ASN A 19 1.93 5.35 -7.65
C ASN A 19 2.18 4.42 -6.45
N ALA A 20 3.39 3.92 -6.32
CA ALA A 20 3.83 3.10 -5.20
C ALA A 20 5.36 3.17 -5.13
N GLY A 21 5.95 3.06 -3.93
CA GLY A 21 7.39 3.15 -3.77
C GLY A 21 7.99 4.31 -4.56
N ARG A 22 8.98 4.02 -5.42
CA ARG A 22 9.58 5.02 -6.32
C ARG A 22 8.57 5.44 -7.41
N GLY A 23 8.16 6.68 -7.40
CA GLY A 23 7.13 7.23 -8.30
C GLY A 23 5.78 7.45 -7.62
N ALA A 24 5.73 7.25 -6.30
CA ALA A 24 4.59 7.63 -5.49
C ALA A 24 4.27 9.13 -5.63
N VAL A 25 3.00 9.46 -5.50
CA VAL A 25 2.51 10.84 -5.53
C VAL A 25 2.99 11.62 -4.31
N LEU A 26 3.05 12.94 -4.45
CA LEU A 26 3.41 13.85 -3.37
C LEU A 26 2.19 14.25 -2.55
N ALA A 27 2.34 14.29 -1.25
CA ALA A 27 1.44 14.98 -0.34
C ALA A 27 1.53 16.50 -0.55
N ALA A 28 0.61 17.26 0.01
CA ALA A 28 0.54 18.72 -0.16
C ALA A 28 1.79 19.47 0.32
N ASN A 29 2.56 18.88 1.23
CA ASN A 29 3.84 19.40 1.73
C ASN A 29 5.05 19.04 0.86
N GLY A 30 4.85 18.37 -0.28
CA GLY A 30 5.91 17.97 -1.20
C GLY A 30 6.68 16.70 -0.81
N ILE A 31 6.20 15.93 0.18
CA ILE A 31 6.81 14.69 0.66
C ILE A 31 6.01 13.48 0.16
N CYS A 32 6.69 12.40 -0.25
CA CYS A 32 6.03 11.12 -0.45
C CYS A 32 5.77 10.46 0.90
N GLU A 33 4.56 9.94 1.08
CA GLU A 33 4.15 9.11 2.22
C GLU A 33 3.55 7.82 1.67
N LEU A 34 4.16 6.68 2.02
CA LEU A 34 3.88 5.38 1.43
C LEU A 34 3.07 4.51 2.40
N ASP A 35 2.16 3.74 1.82
CA ASP A 35 1.31 2.80 2.53
C ASP A 35 1.35 1.45 1.82
N ALA A 36 1.33 0.34 2.57
CA ALA A 36 1.24 -1.00 2.00
C ALA A 36 0.62 -1.99 2.98
N SER A 37 0.04 -3.06 2.44
CA SER A 37 -0.38 -4.22 3.23
C SER A 37 -0.30 -5.51 2.44
N LEU A 38 -0.21 -6.62 3.16
CA LEU A 38 -0.34 -7.96 2.62
C LEU A 38 -1.08 -8.88 3.59
N MET A 39 -1.65 -9.95 3.04
CA MET A 39 -2.37 -10.95 3.82
C MET A 39 -2.11 -12.36 3.26
N ASP A 40 -1.84 -13.29 4.16
CA ASP A 40 -1.72 -14.72 3.89
C ASP A 40 -3.06 -15.41 4.11
N GLY A 41 -3.61 -16.02 3.08
CA GLY A 41 -4.92 -16.68 3.14
C GLY A 41 -4.96 -17.98 3.94
N ARG A 42 -3.81 -18.55 4.30
CA ARG A 42 -3.72 -19.81 5.04
C ARG A 42 -4.23 -19.70 6.47
N ASP A 43 -3.81 -18.64 7.15
CA ASP A 43 -4.02 -18.45 8.58
C ASP A 43 -4.49 -17.03 8.92
N LEU A 44 -4.81 -16.24 7.90
CA LEU A 44 -5.27 -14.85 7.98
C LEU A 44 -4.22 -13.89 8.60
N ARG A 45 -2.93 -14.31 8.70
CA ARG A 45 -1.88 -13.38 9.10
C ARG A 45 -1.76 -12.25 8.10
N ALA A 46 -1.57 -11.06 8.60
CA ALA A 46 -1.44 -9.87 7.79
C ALA A 46 -0.38 -8.93 8.36
N GLY A 47 0.17 -8.10 7.49
CA GLY A 47 1.07 -7.02 7.87
C GLY A 47 0.74 -5.77 7.07
N ALA A 48 0.82 -4.62 7.72
CA ALA A 48 0.53 -3.34 7.10
C ALA A 48 1.44 -2.24 7.63
N VAL A 49 1.70 -1.25 6.78
CA VAL A 49 2.48 -0.06 7.13
C VAL A 49 1.86 1.18 6.49
N THR A 50 1.91 2.32 7.20
CA THR A 50 1.37 3.57 6.72
C THR A 50 2.29 4.74 6.98
N GLY A 51 2.22 5.78 6.14
CA GLY A 51 2.88 7.06 6.35
C GLY A 51 4.41 7.00 6.29
N LEU A 52 4.97 6.01 5.59
CA LEU A 52 6.42 5.83 5.47
C LEU A 52 7.04 6.88 4.55
N ARG A 53 8.20 7.41 4.94
CA ARG A 53 8.91 8.45 4.19
C ARG A 53 10.32 8.04 3.76
N HIS A 54 10.91 7.03 4.44
CA HIS A 54 12.30 6.66 4.29
C HIS A 54 12.51 5.16 4.03
N VAL A 55 11.47 4.45 3.63
CA VAL A 55 11.52 3.02 3.32
C VAL A 55 11.45 2.80 1.81
N ARG A 56 12.41 2.02 1.29
CA ARG A 56 12.51 1.74 -0.15
C ARG A 56 11.37 0.84 -0.64
N SER A 57 11.06 -0.23 0.11
CA SER A 57 10.00 -1.19 -0.21
C SER A 57 8.98 -1.29 0.92
N PRO A 58 7.89 -0.53 0.86
CA PRO A 58 6.79 -0.62 1.82
C PRO A 58 6.23 -2.03 1.99
N ILE A 59 6.05 -2.77 0.89
CA ILE A 59 5.52 -4.14 0.96
C ILE A 59 6.50 -5.10 1.64
N GLY A 60 7.80 -4.90 1.46
CA GLY A 60 8.83 -5.65 2.16
C GLY A 60 8.76 -5.43 3.67
N LEU A 61 8.58 -4.18 4.11
CA LEU A 61 8.40 -3.86 5.51
C LEU A 61 7.08 -4.41 6.08
N ALA A 62 5.97 -4.30 5.33
CA ALA A 62 4.69 -4.89 5.73
C ALA A 62 4.82 -6.41 5.98
N ARG A 63 5.61 -7.12 5.15
CA ARG A 63 5.92 -8.53 5.38
C ARG A 63 6.67 -8.76 6.69
N LEU A 64 7.69 -7.95 6.99
CA LEU A 64 8.43 -8.05 8.24
C LEU A 64 7.54 -7.77 9.46
N VAL A 65 6.60 -6.84 9.35
CA VAL A 65 5.60 -6.61 10.41
C VAL A 65 4.80 -7.87 10.68
N MET A 66 4.31 -8.56 9.64
CA MET A 66 3.55 -9.80 9.78
C MET A 66 4.39 -10.95 10.37
N GLU A 67 5.65 -11.07 9.98
CA GLU A 67 6.50 -12.22 10.33
C GLU A 67 7.24 -12.03 11.66
N ASN A 68 7.66 -10.81 11.99
CA ASN A 68 8.61 -10.52 13.06
C ASN A 68 8.05 -9.62 14.16
N SER A 69 6.74 -9.30 14.15
CA SER A 69 6.11 -8.53 15.21
C SER A 69 4.80 -9.16 15.66
N PRO A 70 4.31 -8.82 16.88
CA PRO A 70 2.99 -9.23 17.33
C PRO A 70 1.85 -8.35 16.74
N HIS A 71 2.21 -7.35 15.94
CA HIS A 71 1.27 -6.36 15.43
C HIS A 71 0.86 -6.66 14.00
N VAL A 72 -0.33 -6.19 13.59
CA VAL A 72 -0.78 -6.24 12.19
C VAL A 72 -0.39 -4.97 11.45
N MET A 73 -0.34 -3.82 12.11
CA MET A 73 -0.10 -2.54 11.45
C MET A 73 0.82 -1.64 12.28
N LEU A 74 1.80 -1.04 11.60
CA LEU A 74 2.67 0.01 12.14
C LEU A 74 2.56 1.28 11.30
N SER A 75 2.85 2.45 11.89
CA SER A 75 2.70 3.73 11.19
C SER A 75 3.86 4.70 11.46
N GLY A 76 4.17 5.53 10.45
CA GLY A 76 5.08 6.67 10.55
C GLY A 76 6.45 6.32 11.12
N GLU A 77 6.94 7.16 12.04
CA GLU A 77 8.27 7.02 12.63
C GLU A 77 8.47 5.68 13.34
N GLY A 78 7.46 5.17 14.04
CA GLY A 78 7.54 3.86 14.70
C GLY A 78 7.69 2.69 13.73
N ALA A 79 7.06 2.77 12.55
CA ALA A 79 7.26 1.77 11.50
C ALA A 79 8.66 1.86 10.89
N GLU A 80 9.23 3.05 10.76
CA GLU A 80 10.59 3.27 10.27
C GLU A 80 11.66 2.85 11.30
N GLU A 81 11.40 3.06 12.60
CA GLU A 81 12.22 2.54 13.68
C GLU A 81 12.27 0.99 13.65
N PHE A 82 11.10 0.34 13.53
CA PHE A 82 11.03 -1.10 13.35
C PHE A 82 11.78 -1.57 12.08
N ALA A 83 11.72 -0.81 10.97
CA ALA A 83 12.47 -1.12 9.76
C ALA A 83 13.98 -1.15 10.02
N LEU A 84 14.51 -0.18 10.78
CA LEU A 84 15.93 -0.15 11.18
C LEU A 84 16.31 -1.35 12.07
N GLU A 85 15.47 -1.71 13.03
CA GLU A 85 15.66 -2.89 13.87
C GLU A 85 15.68 -4.20 13.06
N GLN A 86 14.94 -4.25 11.96
CA GLN A 86 14.94 -5.38 11.01
C GLN A 86 16.11 -5.33 10.01
N GLY A 87 17.02 -4.35 10.12
CA GLY A 87 18.20 -4.22 9.26
C GLY A 87 17.92 -3.60 7.89
N LEU A 88 16.80 -2.95 7.69
CA LEU A 88 16.51 -2.22 6.45
C LEU A 88 17.26 -0.88 6.45
N GLU A 89 17.96 -0.59 5.35
CA GLU A 89 18.62 0.71 5.17
C GLU A 89 17.60 1.78 4.76
N PRO A 90 17.59 2.95 5.46
CA PRO A 90 16.70 4.03 5.11
C PRO A 90 17.12 4.69 3.79
N VAL A 91 16.16 5.14 3.02
CA VAL A 91 16.38 5.95 1.83
C VAL A 91 15.95 7.40 2.07
N ALA A 92 16.63 8.35 1.44
CA ALA A 92 16.14 9.72 1.47
C ALA A 92 14.82 9.83 0.71
N ASN A 93 13.85 10.64 1.21
CA ASN A 93 12.56 10.80 0.54
C ASN A 93 12.69 11.22 -0.94
N ARG A 94 13.74 12.00 -1.29
CA ARG A 94 14.07 12.37 -2.67
C ARG A 94 14.34 11.18 -3.61
N TYR A 95 14.70 9.99 -3.09
CA TYR A 95 14.84 8.77 -3.88
C TYR A 95 13.49 8.28 -4.44
N ILE A 96 12.44 8.45 -3.65
CA ILE A 96 11.06 8.07 -3.98
C ILE A 96 10.46 9.03 -5.01
N VAL A 97 10.81 10.32 -4.89
CA VAL A 97 10.27 11.41 -5.70
C VAL A 97 10.79 11.35 -7.14
N THR A 98 9.91 11.53 -8.12
CA THR A 98 10.25 11.67 -9.54
C THR A 98 9.93 13.07 -10.04
N GLU A 99 10.64 13.54 -11.09
CA GLU A 99 10.37 14.84 -11.72
C GLU A 99 8.92 14.94 -12.22
N ARG A 100 8.37 13.83 -12.71
CA ARG A 100 6.97 13.78 -13.13
C ARG A 100 6.04 14.15 -11.98
N ARG A 101 6.21 13.55 -10.79
CA ARG A 101 5.37 13.81 -9.61
C ARG A 101 5.56 15.23 -9.08
N GLN A 102 6.76 15.79 -9.16
CA GLN A 102 7.01 17.18 -8.82
C GLN A 102 6.25 18.15 -9.74
N ARG A 103 6.17 17.85 -11.04
CA ARG A 103 5.42 18.68 -12.01
C ARG A 103 3.90 18.57 -11.84
N GLU A 104 3.40 17.41 -11.38
CA GLU A 104 1.97 17.16 -11.16
C GLU A 104 1.43 17.89 -9.91
N LEU A 105 2.24 18.10 -8.88
CA LEU A 105 1.82 18.62 -7.58
C LEU A 105 1.20 20.04 -7.64
N PRO A 106 1.77 21.05 -8.32
CA PRO A 106 1.18 22.39 -8.37
C PRO A 106 -0.25 22.38 -8.93
N ALA A 107 -0.46 21.69 -10.05
CA ALA A 107 -1.78 21.59 -10.66
C ALA A 107 -2.78 20.85 -9.76
N ALA A 108 -2.33 19.88 -8.96
CA ALA A 108 -3.18 19.19 -8.00
C ALA A 108 -3.53 20.09 -6.80
N LEU A 109 -2.61 20.93 -6.34
CA LEU A 109 -2.87 21.92 -5.28
C LEU A 109 -3.89 22.96 -5.71
N ASP A 110 -3.78 23.48 -6.95
CA ASP A 110 -4.73 24.42 -7.52
C ASP A 110 -6.11 23.78 -7.73
N ALA A 111 -6.16 22.54 -8.20
CA ALA A 111 -7.40 21.79 -8.38
C ALA A 111 -8.09 21.44 -7.05
N ASN A 112 -7.33 21.22 -5.98
CA ASN A 112 -7.85 20.97 -4.63
C ASN A 112 -8.48 22.22 -3.98
N ALA A 113 -8.25 23.40 -4.52
CA ALA A 113 -9.05 24.60 -4.20
C ALA A 113 -10.48 24.48 -4.76
N GLY A 114 -10.73 23.56 -5.71
CA GLY A 114 -12.03 23.31 -6.38
C GLY A 114 -12.55 21.86 -6.39
N GLY A 115 -11.88 20.89 -5.74
CA GLY A 115 -12.28 19.48 -5.68
C GLY A 115 -11.17 18.52 -6.11
N PHE A 116 -11.20 17.30 -5.56
CA PHE A 116 -10.19 16.27 -5.80
C PHE A 116 -10.18 15.77 -7.26
N ARG A 117 -9.02 15.81 -7.92
CA ARG A 117 -8.80 15.08 -9.17
C ARG A 117 -7.96 13.82 -8.89
N GLU A 118 -8.47 12.69 -9.33
CA GLU A 118 -7.80 11.40 -9.27
C GLU A 118 -6.59 11.36 -10.22
N SER A 119 -5.44 10.86 -9.72
CA SER A 119 -4.32 10.50 -10.59
C SER A 119 -4.69 9.26 -11.40
N LEU A 120 -4.57 9.32 -12.72
CA LEU A 120 -4.90 8.21 -13.63
C LEU A 120 -4.00 6.96 -13.51
N MET A 121 -2.94 7.02 -12.70
CA MET A 121 -2.00 5.90 -12.46
C MET A 121 -1.95 5.61 -10.97
N GLY A 122 -2.65 4.55 -10.62
CA GLY A 122 -3.01 4.24 -9.24
C GLY A 122 -2.04 3.36 -8.47
N THR A 123 -2.51 2.98 -7.34
CA THR A 123 -2.08 1.90 -6.44
C THR A 123 -1.68 0.66 -7.22
N VAL A 124 -0.64 -0.03 -6.77
CA VAL A 124 -0.24 -1.34 -7.30
C VAL A 124 -0.68 -2.46 -6.37
N GLY A 125 -0.89 -3.64 -6.94
CA GLY A 125 -1.18 -4.82 -6.13
C GLY A 125 -1.01 -6.12 -6.90
N ALA A 126 -1.05 -7.20 -6.16
CA ALA A 126 -0.98 -8.56 -6.69
C ALA A 126 -1.81 -9.51 -5.83
N VAL A 127 -2.35 -10.52 -6.47
CA VAL A 127 -2.94 -11.70 -5.82
C VAL A 127 -2.29 -12.95 -6.41
N ALA A 128 -2.12 -13.99 -5.63
CA ALA A 128 -1.53 -15.24 -6.07
C ALA A 128 -2.22 -16.45 -5.46
N LEU A 129 -2.31 -17.50 -6.26
CA LEU A 129 -2.71 -18.84 -5.86
C LEU A 129 -1.53 -19.78 -6.16
N ASP A 130 -1.09 -20.58 -5.20
CA ASP A 130 -0.05 -21.58 -5.41
C ASP A 130 -0.62 -22.99 -5.66
N ASP A 131 0.28 -23.92 -6.03
CA ASP A 131 -0.11 -25.30 -6.35
C ASP A 131 -0.70 -26.07 -5.16
N ALA A 132 -0.49 -25.59 -3.94
CA ALA A 132 -1.08 -26.14 -2.72
C ALA A 132 -2.46 -25.52 -2.38
N GLY A 133 -2.95 -24.61 -3.23
CA GLY A 133 -4.23 -23.93 -3.02
C GLY A 133 -4.16 -22.74 -2.05
N ASN A 134 -2.96 -22.27 -1.70
CA ASN A 134 -2.84 -21.11 -0.81
C ASN A 134 -2.98 -19.80 -1.59
N LEU A 135 -3.75 -18.91 -1.01
CA LEU A 135 -3.99 -17.57 -1.52
C LEU A 135 -3.16 -16.53 -0.75
N ALA A 136 -2.75 -15.48 -1.45
CA ALA A 136 -2.17 -14.29 -0.84
C ALA A 136 -2.57 -13.04 -1.63
N ALA A 137 -2.63 -11.90 -0.95
CA ALA A 137 -2.87 -10.59 -1.54
C ALA A 137 -1.86 -9.57 -1.00
N ALA A 138 -1.50 -8.59 -1.81
CA ALA A 138 -0.65 -7.48 -1.43
C ALA A 138 -1.04 -6.22 -2.20
N THR A 139 -0.97 -5.06 -1.53
CA THR A 139 -1.30 -3.76 -2.12
C THR A 139 -0.31 -2.71 -1.61
N SER A 140 0.14 -1.79 -2.47
CA SER A 140 1.07 -0.71 -2.12
C SER A 140 0.74 0.58 -2.87
N THR A 141 0.90 1.74 -2.20
CA THR A 141 0.49 3.04 -2.75
C THR A 141 1.24 4.22 -2.12
N GLY A 142 1.26 5.35 -2.83
CA GLY A 142 1.53 6.68 -2.30
C GLY A 142 0.26 7.44 -1.87
N GLY A 143 -0.91 6.84 -2.04
CA GLY A 143 -2.20 7.48 -1.77
C GLY A 143 -2.64 8.48 -2.85
N MET A 144 -3.29 9.56 -2.47
CA MET A 144 -3.80 10.62 -3.37
C MET A 144 -2.80 11.77 -3.52
N THR A 145 -2.69 12.32 -4.71
CA THR A 145 -1.88 13.52 -4.96
C THR A 145 -2.39 14.70 -4.14
N ALA A 146 -1.47 15.45 -3.55
CA ALA A 146 -1.75 16.57 -2.66
C ALA A 146 -2.58 16.21 -1.41
N LYS A 147 -2.54 14.93 -0.97
CA LYS A 147 -3.14 14.52 0.31
C LYS A 147 -2.59 15.35 1.47
N ARG A 148 -3.39 15.54 2.51
CA ARG A 148 -3.06 16.34 3.69
C ARG A 148 -3.23 15.54 4.98
N TRP A 149 -2.63 16.03 6.05
CA TRP A 149 -2.84 15.57 7.43
C TRP A 149 -2.53 14.09 7.66
N GLY A 150 -1.60 13.51 6.85
CA GLY A 150 -1.29 12.09 6.93
C GLY A 150 -2.44 11.20 6.48
N ARG A 151 -3.21 11.63 5.46
CA ARG A 151 -4.34 10.85 4.93
C ARG A 151 -3.89 9.45 4.54
N VAL A 152 -4.56 8.45 5.06
CA VAL A 152 -4.42 7.03 4.74
C VAL A 152 -5.61 6.58 3.91
N GLY A 153 -5.38 5.83 2.83
CA GLY A 153 -6.40 5.24 1.99
C GLY A 153 -6.72 3.80 2.39
N ASP A 154 -7.34 3.08 1.47
CA ASP A 154 -7.75 1.69 1.61
C ASP A 154 -6.60 0.68 1.57
N SER A 155 -5.54 0.99 0.82
CA SER A 155 -4.46 0.04 0.52
C SER A 155 -3.81 -0.61 1.75
N PRO A 156 -3.50 0.11 2.86
CA PRO A 156 -2.93 -0.51 4.06
C PRO A 156 -3.98 -1.12 4.99
N VAL A 157 -5.27 -0.95 4.72
CA VAL A 157 -6.37 -1.40 5.59
C VAL A 157 -6.83 -2.79 5.16
N ILE A 158 -6.51 -3.79 6.00
CA ILE A 158 -6.97 -5.18 5.79
C ILE A 158 -8.50 -5.21 5.79
N GLY A 159 -9.06 -5.85 4.77
CA GLY A 159 -10.51 -5.87 4.52
C GLY A 159 -11.03 -4.72 3.65
N ALA A 160 -10.28 -3.62 3.51
CA ALA A 160 -10.65 -2.52 2.61
C ALA A 160 -9.97 -2.64 1.24
N GLY A 161 -8.65 -2.50 1.17
CA GLY A 161 -7.88 -2.61 -0.08
C GLY A 161 -7.23 -3.97 -0.30
N THR A 162 -7.01 -4.75 0.76
CA THR A 162 -6.30 -6.03 0.73
C THR A 162 -7.03 -7.06 1.57
N TYR A 163 -7.28 -8.26 1.00
CA TYR A 163 -7.82 -9.40 1.74
C TYR A 163 -7.42 -10.71 1.09
N ALA A 164 -7.14 -11.74 1.89
CA ALA A 164 -6.94 -13.10 1.40
C ALA A 164 -7.40 -14.13 2.42
N ALA A 165 -8.13 -15.16 1.95
CA ALA A 165 -8.55 -16.31 2.75
C ALA A 165 -8.65 -17.53 1.84
N ASN A 166 -7.99 -18.64 2.22
CA ASN A 166 -7.93 -19.86 1.41
C ASN A 166 -9.30 -20.49 1.15
N ASP A 167 -10.25 -20.30 2.07
CA ASP A 167 -11.62 -20.79 1.95
C ASP A 167 -12.50 -19.93 1.03
N CYS A 168 -11.94 -18.88 0.40
CA CYS A 168 -12.72 -17.90 -0.31
C CYS A 168 -11.99 -17.33 -1.53
N CYS A 169 -11.31 -16.21 -1.38
CA CYS A 169 -10.62 -15.50 -2.46
C CYS A 169 -9.47 -14.64 -1.95
N ALA A 170 -8.70 -14.08 -2.90
CA ALA A 170 -7.73 -13.03 -2.64
C ALA A 170 -8.11 -11.78 -3.42
N VAL A 171 -8.03 -10.62 -2.76
CA VAL A 171 -8.42 -9.31 -3.31
C VAL A 171 -7.30 -8.31 -3.06
N SER A 172 -6.86 -7.64 -4.12
CA SER A 172 -6.11 -6.40 -4.07
C SER A 172 -6.88 -5.38 -4.90
N ALA A 173 -7.33 -4.31 -4.26
CA ALA A 173 -8.23 -3.35 -4.87
C ALA A 173 -7.69 -1.93 -4.77
N THR A 174 -8.14 -1.06 -5.67
CA THR A 174 -7.83 0.37 -5.64
C THR A 174 -9.04 1.18 -6.12
N GLY A 175 -9.11 2.41 -5.64
CA GLY A 175 -10.17 3.36 -6.00
C GLY A 175 -10.14 4.54 -5.05
N HIS A 176 -11.30 5.13 -4.84
CA HIS A 176 -11.44 6.21 -3.86
C HIS A 176 -11.49 5.61 -2.45
N GLY A 177 -10.36 5.65 -1.74
CA GLY A 177 -10.12 4.94 -0.48
C GLY A 177 -11.17 5.15 0.59
N GLU A 178 -11.77 6.34 0.65
CA GLU A 178 -12.82 6.69 1.61
C GLU A 178 -14.09 5.83 1.44
N TYR A 179 -14.42 5.42 0.22
CA TYR A 179 -15.54 4.49 -0.02
C TYR A 179 -15.13 3.06 0.31
N PHE A 180 -13.92 2.65 -0.10
CA PHE A 180 -13.39 1.31 0.15
C PHE A 180 -13.29 1.01 1.64
N ILE A 181 -12.80 1.97 2.44
CA ILE A 181 -12.71 1.83 3.90
C ILE A 181 -14.10 1.69 4.52
N ARG A 182 -15.04 2.58 4.18
CA ARG A 182 -16.38 2.57 4.78
C ARG A 182 -17.19 1.33 4.45
N ALA A 183 -17.00 0.79 3.25
CA ALA A 183 -17.71 -0.41 2.79
C ALA A 183 -16.89 -1.70 3.02
N THR A 184 -15.67 -1.62 3.56
CA THR A 184 -14.77 -2.78 3.73
C THR A 184 -14.70 -3.65 2.47
N VAL A 185 -14.48 -3.02 1.31
CA VAL A 185 -14.76 -3.57 -0.02
C VAL A 185 -14.10 -4.91 -0.26
N ALA A 186 -12.81 -5.09 0.10
CA ALA A 186 -12.11 -6.35 -0.11
C ALA A 186 -12.73 -7.50 0.71
N HIS A 187 -13.15 -7.23 1.93
CA HIS A 187 -13.83 -8.24 2.77
C HIS A 187 -15.26 -8.48 2.31
N GLU A 188 -15.99 -7.46 1.83
CA GLU A 188 -17.32 -7.62 1.29
C GLU A 188 -17.32 -8.51 0.03
N ILE A 189 -16.33 -8.32 -0.87
CA ILE A 189 -16.13 -9.22 -2.01
C ILE A 189 -15.93 -10.66 -1.52
N ALA A 190 -15.08 -10.86 -0.53
CA ALA A 190 -14.86 -12.19 0.05
C ALA A 190 -16.12 -12.77 0.68
N SER A 191 -16.93 -11.96 1.35
CA SER A 191 -18.22 -12.36 1.92
C SER A 191 -19.20 -12.80 0.82
N LEU A 192 -19.30 -12.05 -0.28
CA LEU A 192 -20.14 -12.40 -1.42
C LEU A 192 -19.70 -13.67 -2.17
N VAL A 193 -18.42 -14.02 -2.11
CA VAL A 193 -17.91 -15.28 -2.66
C VAL A 193 -18.21 -16.45 -1.72
N ARG A 194 -18.22 -16.22 -0.41
CA ARG A 194 -18.40 -17.25 0.61
C ARG A 194 -19.86 -17.61 0.85
N TYR A 195 -20.79 -16.67 0.68
CA TYR A 195 -22.23 -16.80 0.99
C TYR A 195 -23.10 -16.47 -0.21
#